data_cd5f5dc570b300b5262ded2a3ba5bb3e
#
_entry.id   cd5f5dc570b300b5262ded2a3ba5bb3e
#
_cell.length_a   1.000
_cell.length_b   1.000
_cell.length_c   1.000
_cell.angle_alpha   90.00
_cell.angle_beta   90.00
_cell.angle_gamma   90.00
#
_symmetry.space_group_name_H-M   'P 1'
#
loop_
_entity.id
_entity.type
_entity.pdbx_description
1 polymer ?
#
loop_
_entity_poly.entity_id
_entity_poly.type
_entity_poly.pdbx_seq_one_letter_code
_entity_poly.pdbx_strand_id
1 'polypeptide(L)'
;RQRQMCIRDRLGIPVVAVEDVTSYPSILGGRVKTLHPKVFGGILNRQDNEQDVAQMQEFDIPQIDLVIVDLYPFEKTVASGAPEADIIEKIDIGGISLIRAAAKNFKDTVIIASVDDYASFLNVYTANNGGTTLEERRLFATKAFHVSSNYDTAIFNYFNTDETYYKASVAGGEVLRYGENPHQKGYFFGGLDEMFTKLHGKELSYNNLLDVDAAVNLIDEFKNDNPTFAILKHNNACGLATRETVKDAYLAALAADPTSAFGGVLISNTKIDKVAAEEINKLFCEVVIAPSYDDDAVAILQEKKNRIILIQNDVTLPEKQVRTCLNGVLVQDKDNITDNKELLKTVTVTSPSTQEIDDLLFASKICKHTKSNTIVFAKDGQLIASGTGQTSRVDALKQAVEKAHSFGFSLEGAVMASDAFFPFPDCVELAKNAGITSVIQPGGSIKDELSINYCNENGVSMVFLSLIHISEPTRRT
;
A
#
# COMPACT_ATOMS: atom_id res chain seq x y z
N ARG A 1 2.93 2.81 39.58
CA ARG A 1 3.33 3.80 40.64
C ARG A 1 4.58 3.35 41.40
N GLN A 2 4.60 2.17 42.06
CA GLN A 2 5.81 1.71 42.81
C GLN A 2 7.09 1.63 41.96
N ARG A 3 7.01 1.18 40.68
CA ARG A 3 8.18 1.06 39.81
C ARG A 3 8.79 2.41 39.41
N GLN A 4 7.98 3.44 39.22
CA GLN A 4 8.43 4.81 38.93
C GLN A 4 9.09 5.46 40.17
N MET A 5 8.55 5.25 41.36
CA MET A 5 9.16 5.72 42.62
C MET A 5 10.53 5.10 42.83
N CYS A 6 10.71 3.80 42.57
CA CYS A 6 12.01 3.13 42.73
C CYS A 6 13.09 3.57 41.73
N ILE A 7 12.73 4.02 40.54
CA ILE A 7 13.68 4.57 39.56
C ILE A 7 14.13 5.97 40.00
N ARG A 8 13.19 6.79 40.40
CA ARG A 8 13.41 8.14 40.94
C ARG A 8 14.40 8.16 42.12
N ASP A 9 14.16 7.32 43.11
CA ASP A 9 14.95 7.22 44.32
C ASP A 9 16.40 6.72 44.05
N ARG A 10 16.57 5.87 43.03
CA ARG A 10 17.88 5.37 42.59
C ARG A 10 18.75 6.42 41.89
N LEU A 11 18.14 7.35 41.18
CA LEU A 11 18.86 8.34 40.37
C LEU A 11 19.13 9.63 41.13
N GLY A 12 18.55 9.80 42.33
CA GLY A 12 18.72 11.03 43.12
C GLY A 12 18.21 12.31 42.45
N ILE A 13 17.26 12.18 41.50
CA ILE A 13 16.72 13.32 40.77
C ILE A 13 15.61 13.98 41.61
N PRO A 14 15.68 15.30 41.86
CA PRO A 14 14.63 16.05 42.55
C PRO A 14 13.32 15.93 41.76
N VAL A 15 12.23 15.59 42.44
CA VAL A 15 10.92 15.46 41.83
C VAL A 15 9.88 16.17 42.67
N VAL A 16 9.07 17.00 41.99
CA VAL A 16 7.91 17.66 42.57
C VAL A 16 6.66 16.97 42.00
N ALA A 17 5.74 16.56 42.86
CA ALA A 17 4.49 15.97 42.38
C ALA A 17 3.58 17.07 41.77
N VAL A 18 2.75 16.70 40.84
CA VAL A 18 1.82 17.66 40.21
C VAL A 18 0.88 18.27 41.26
N GLU A 19 0.46 17.46 42.21
CA GLU A 19 -0.38 17.86 43.33
C GLU A 19 0.30 18.92 44.20
N ASP A 20 1.62 18.88 44.35
CA ASP A 20 2.39 19.89 45.09
C ASP A 20 2.49 21.21 44.31
N VAL A 21 2.64 21.14 42.98
CA VAL A 21 2.62 22.30 42.08
C VAL A 21 1.28 22.99 42.06
N THR A 22 0.20 22.19 41.93
CA THR A 22 -1.17 22.70 41.74
C THR A 22 -1.87 23.02 43.06
N SER A 23 -1.37 22.48 44.17
CA SER A 23 -2.04 22.50 45.49
C SER A 23 -3.48 21.89 45.40
N TYR A 24 -3.72 20.97 44.42
CA TYR A 24 -4.97 20.35 44.18
C TYR A 24 -4.83 18.83 44.04
N PRO A 25 -5.68 18.04 44.69
CA PRO A 25 -5.56 16.58 44.62
C PRO A 25 -5.90 16.05 43.23
N SER A 26 -5.31 14.92 42.87
CA SER A 26 -5.72 14.16 41.69
C SER A 26 -7.13 13.58 41.92
N ILE A 27 -8.11 13.94 41.11
CA ILE A 27 -9.52 13.55 41.24
C ILE A 27 -9.97 12.68 40.06
N LEU A 28 -11.18 12.11 40.17
CA LEU A 28 -11.83 11.30 39.15
C LEU A 28 -10.94 10.14 38.65
N GLY A 29 -10.27 9.45 39.59
CA GLY A 29 -9.39 8.34 39.24
C GLY A 29 -8.09 8.76 38.52
N GLY A 30 -7.74 10.05 38.55
CA GLY A 30 -6.57 10.61 37.86
C GLY A 30 -6.84 11.19 36.49
N ARG A 31 -8.10 11.23 36.04
CA ARG A 31 -8.49 11.86 34.77
C ARG A 31 -8.30 13.38 34.77
N VAL A 32 -8.34 14.01 35.95
CA VAL A 32 -8.06 15.43 36.13
C VAL A 32 -6.88 15.56 37.11
N LYS A 33 -5.74 15.92 36.58
CA LYS A 33 -4.49 16.06 37.32
C LYS A 33 -3.65 17.23 36.84
N THR A 34 -3.30 17.24 35.55
CA THR A 34 -2.44 18.26 34.91
C THR A 34 -3.23 19.43 34.30
N LEU A 35 -4.55 19.28 34.14
CA LEU A 35 -5.43 20.34 33.61
C LEU A 35 -5.65 21.44 34.65
N HIS A 36 -4.62 22.22 34.91
CA HIS A 36 -4.62 23.24 35.95
C HIS A 36 -3.89 24.51 35.48
N PRO A 37 -4.35 25.74 35.86
CA PRO A 37 -3.75 26.99 35.45
C PRO A 37 -2.24 27.08 35.76
N LYS A 38 -1.77 26.58 36.91
CA LYS A 38 -0.34 26.58 37.25
C LYS A 38 0.52 25.74 36.28
N VAL A 39 -0.01 24.62 35.81
CA VAL A 39 0.70 23.76 34.82
C VAL A 39 0.70 24.43 33.45
N PHE A 40 -0.48 24.83 32.97
CA PHE A 40 -0.62 25.43 31.63
C PHE A 40 -0.02 26.84 31.56
N GLY A 41 -0.06 27.62 32.67
CA GLY A 41 0.63 28.91 32.78
C GLY A 41 2.12 28.73 32.65
N GLY A 42 2.69 27.74 33.36
CA GLY A 42 4.12 27.42 33.28
C GLY A 42 4.60 27.05 31.90
N ILE A 43 3.73 26.41 31.07
CA ILE A 43 4.04 26.02 29.70
C ILE A 43 3.79 27.14 28.68
N LEU A 44 2.76 27.95 28.88
CA LEU A 44 2.25 28.90 27.86
C LEU A 44 2.76 30.33 28.06
N ASN A 45 3.49 30.63 29.17
CA ASN A 45 4.02 31.96 29.41
C ASN A 45 5.00 32.39 28.33
N ARG A 46 4.98 33.66 27.97
CA ARG A 46 5.94 34.29 27.07
C ARG A 46 7.03 34.96 27.89
N GLN A 47 8.25 34.46 27.83
CA GLN A 47 9.34 34.92 28.65
C GLN A 47 9.77 36.38 28.36
N ASP A 48 9.49 36.87 27.17
CA ASP A 48 9.73 38.23 26.69
C ASP A 48 8.57 39.21 26.97
N ASN A 49 7.49 38.73 27.62
CA ASN A 49 6.31 39.55 27.93
C ASN A 49 6.26 39.88 29.42
N GLU A 50 6.47 41.17 29.76
CA GLU A 50 6.51 41.66 31.16
C GLU A 50 5.23 41.36 31.95
N GLN A 51 4.07 41.37 31.27
CA GLN A 51 2.78 41.08 31.89
C GLN A 51 2.64 39.61 32.27
N ASP A 52 3.08 38.69 31.36
CA ASP A 52 3.09 37.27 31.64
C ASP A 52 4.03 36.98 32.84
N VAL A 53 5.24 37.55 32.84
CA VAL A 53 6.21 37.39 33.93
C VAL A 53 5.64 37.88 35.26
N ALA A 54 4.98 39.04 35.29
CA ALA A 54 4.33 39.55 36.49
C ALA A 54 3.23 38.62 37.02
N GLN A 55 2.40 38.08 36.14
CA GLN A 55 1.36 37.13 36.52
C GLN A 55 1.92 35.79 36.99
N MET A 56 3.03 35.30 36.40
CA MET A 56 3.74 34.12 36.90
C MET A 56 4.14 34.25 38.34
N GLN A 57 4.65 35.43 38.70
CA GLN A 57 5.04 35.76 40.09
C GLN A 57 3.82 35.93 41.01
N GLU A 58 2.80 36.68 40.58
CA GLU A 58 1.57 36.94 41.33
C GLU A 58 0.84 35.66 41.72
N PHE A 59 0.74 34.70 40.79
CA PHE A 59 -0.03 33.45 40.98
C PHE A 59 0.86 32.25 41.36
N ASP A 60 2.15 32.47 41.66
CA ASP A 60 3.09 31.42 42.02
C ASP A 60 3.10 30.26 41.01
N ILE A 61 3.29 30.60 39.73
CA ILE A 61 3.32 29.66 38.60
C ILE A 61 4.80 29.31 38.30
N PRO A 62 5.18 28.02 38.36
CA PRO A 62 6.55 27.63 38.03
C PRO A 62 6.79 27.67 36.52
N GLN A 63 7.96 28.11 36.11
CA GLN A 63 8.43 28.02 34.73
C GLN A 63 8.59 26.55 34.30
N ILE A 64 8.13 26.20 33.11
CA ILE A 64 8.28 24.87 32.49
C ILE A 64 9.00 25.03 31.16
N ASP A 65 10.25 24.64 31.09
CA ASP A 65 11.12 24.78 29.91
C ASP A 65 11.03 23.58 28.96
N LEU A 66 10.68 22.40 29.49
CA LEU A 66 10.63 21.14 28.75
C LEU A 66 9.41 20.34 29.16
N VAL A 67 8.68 19.89 28.16
CA VAL A 67 7.54 18.97 28.31
C VAL A 67 7.86 17.66 27.59
N ILE A 68 7.78 16.54 28.29
CA ILE A 68 7.96 15.20 27.73
C ILE A 68 6.71 14.41 28.05
N VAL A 69 5.98 14.00 27.01
CA VAL A 69 4.71 13.28 27.15
C VAL A 69 4.57 12.24 26.05
N ASP A 70 4.39 10.99 26.46
CA ASP A 70 3.95 9.92 25.57
C ASP A 70 2.45 9.69 25.79
N LEU A 71 1.68 9.63 24.69
CA LEU A 71 0.25 9.37 24.75
C LEU A 71 -0.06 7.90 25.08
N TYR A 72 -1.24 7.64 25.60
CA TYR A 72 -1.72 6.27 25.76
C TYR A 72 -1.81 5.58 24.39
N PRO A 73 -1.49 4.26 24.33
CA PRO A 73 -1.41 3.51 23.08
C PRO A 73 -2.80 3.14 22.54
N PHE A 74 -3.58 4.13 22.10
CA PHE A 74 -4.95 3.98 21.63
C PHE A 74 -5.04 2.99 20.47
N GLU A 75 -4.28 3.20 19.40
CA GLU A 75 -4.28 2.35 18.19
C GLU A 75 -3.91 0.89 18.51
N LYS A 76 -2.89 0.68 19.35
CA LYS A 76 -2.50 -0.68 19.78
C LYS A 76 -3.60 -1.35 20.60
N THR A 77 -4.35 -0.58 21.39
CA THR A 77 -5.47 -1.11 22.18
C THR A 77 -6.64 -1.49 21.28
N VAL A 78 -6.96 -0.67 20.28
CA VAL A 78 -7.97 -1.01 19.24
C VAL A 78 -7.55 -2.27 18.49
N ALA A 79 -6.32 -2.32 17.99
CA ALA A 79 -5.79 -3.47 17.24
C ALA A 79 -5.76 -4.78 18.04
N SER A 80 -5.70 -4.71 19.37
CA SER A 80 -5.75 -5.90 20.24
C SER A 80 -7.15 -6.50 20.39
N GLY A 81 -8.21 -5.87 19.86
CA GLY A 81 -9.58 -6.30 20.05
C GLY A 81 -10.10 -6.12 21.47
N ALA A 82 -9.54 -5.18 22.24
CA ALA A 82 -9.96 -4.92 23.62
C ALA A 82 -11.43 -4.45 23.69
N PRO A 83 -12.11 -4.66 24.85
CA PRO A 83 -13.47 -4.14 25.06
C PRO A 83 -13.53 -2.61 24.86
N GLU A 84 -14.65 -2.11 24.34
CA GLU A 84 -14.86 -0.68 24.07
C GLU A 84 -14.53 0.21 25.27
N ALA A 85 -14.95 -0.20 26.49
CA ALA A 85 -14.66 0.56 27.69
C ALA A 85 -13.15 0.74 27.94
N ASP A 86 -12.33 -0.27 27.65
CA ASP A 86 -10.88 -0.20 27.78
C ASP A 86 -10.24 0.67 26.71
N ILE A 87 -10.80 0.64 25.48
CA ILE A 87 -10.37 1.49 24.37
C ILE A 87 -10.65 2.96 24.71
N ILE A 88 -11.85 3.29 25.17
CA ILE A 88 -12.25 4.66 25.56
C ILE A 88 -11.36 5.20 26.69
N GLU A 89 -10.94 4.37 27.66
CA GLU A 89 -10.01 4.78 28.72
C GLU A 89 -8.60 5.10 28.20
N LYS A 90 -8.27 4.74 26.95
CA LYS A 90 -7.01 5.12 26.30
C LYS A 90 -7.07 6.42 25.52
N ILE A 91 -8.21 7.10 25.51
CA ILE A 91 -8.29 8.47 24.96
C ILE A 91 -7.65 9.43 25.95
N ASP A 92 -6.46 9.90 25.62
CA ASP A 92 -5.67 10.81 26.47
C ASP A 92 -6.21 12.23 26.35
N ILE A 93 -6.59 12.80 27.48
CA ILE A 93 -7.08 14.20 27.57
C ILE A 93 -5.97 15.12 28.07
N GLY A 94 -5.28 14.73 29.13
CA GLY A 94 -4.25 15.56 29.77
C GLY A 94 -2.97 15.65 28.96
N GLY A 95 -2.45 14.50 28.49
CA GLY A 95 -1.22 14.45 27.73
C GLY A 95 -1.31 15.19 26.40
N ILE A 96 -2.39 14.95 25.63
CA ILE A 96 -2.61 15.66 24.36
C ILE A 96 -2.70 17.19 24.56
N SER A 97 -3.31 17.63 25.65
CA SER A 97 -3.42 19.06 25.98
C SER A 97 -2.06 19.68 26.30
N LEU A 98 -1.20 18.99 27.05
CA LEU A 98 0.16 19.42 27.35
C LEU A 98 1.02 19.48 26.09
N ILE A 99 0.94 18.49 25.22
CA ILE A 99 1.64 18.44 23.93
C ILE A 99 1.29 19.69 23.10
N ARG A 100 -0.01 19.96 22.94
CA ARG A 100 -0.48 21.10 22.15
C ARG A 100 -0.10 22.46 22.75
N ALA A 101 -0.15 22.59 24.08
CA ALA A 101 0.26 23.81 24.77
C ALA A 101 1.75 24.12 24.56
N ALA A 102 2.62 23.13 24.79
CA ALA A 102 4.06 23.29 24.62
C ALA A 102 4.44 23.52 23.14
N ALA A 103 3.83 22.78 22.21
CA ALA A 103 4.03 22.98 20.77
C ALA A 103 3.61 24.39 20.33
N LYS A 104 2.52 24.94 20.86
CA LYS A 104 2.10 26.33 20.60
C LYS A 104 3.14 27.33 21.10
N ASN A 105 3.72 27.09 22.27
CA ASN A 105 4.72 27.98 22.89
C ASN A 105 6.17 27.55 22.57
N PHE A 106 6.44 26.99 21.40
CA PHE A 106 7.76 26.50 21.00
C PHE A 106 8.89 27.55 21.05
N LYS A 107 8.56 28.83 21.14
CA LYS A 107 9.55 29.88 21.32
C LYS A 107 10.28 29.76 22.69
N ASP A 108 9.52 29.38 23.70
CA ASP A 108 10.00 29.39 25.10
C ASP A 108 10.04 27.99 25.70
N THR A 109 9.33 27.02 25.18
CA THR A 109 9.21 25.67 25.74
C THR A 109 9.55 24.60 24.69
N VAL A 110 10.34 23.59 25.10
CA VAL A 110 10.63 22.39 24.29
C VAL A 110 9.54 21.36 24.52
N ILE A 111 9.10 20.67 23.46
CA ILE A 111 8.15 19.55 23.55
C ILE A 111 8.75 18.29 22.92
N ILE A 112 8.71 17.19 23.65
CA ILE A 112 9.00 15.85 23.15
C ILE A 112 7.74 15.02 23.34
N ALA A 113 7.10 14.67 22.22
CA ALA A 113 5.76 14.06 22.19
C ALA A 113 5.77 12.55 21.91
N SER A 114 6.95 11.95 21.68
CA SER A 114 7.12 10.51 21.44
C SER A 114 8.45 10.03 22.00
N VAL A 115 8.46 8.80 22.51
CA VAL A 115 9.69 8.08 22.91
C VAL A 115 10.70 7.98 21.75
N ASP A 116 10.23 7.94 20.50
CA ASP A 116 11.07 7.86 19.31
C ASP A 116 11.96 9.11 19.12
N ASP A 117 11.57 10.23 19.73
CA ASP A 117 12.32 11.48 19.67
C ASP A 117 13.34 11.65 20.81
N TYR A 118 13.39 10.75 21.79
CA TYR A 118 14.29 10.90 22.95
C TYR A 118 15.77 10.94 22.56
N ALA A 119 16.20 10.03 21.69
CA ALA A 119 17.59 9.99 21.23
C ALA A 119 17.94 11.24 20.42
N SER A 120 17.05 11.69 19.55
CA SER A 120 17.21 12.92 18.76
C SER A 120 17.32 14.15 19.66
N PHE A 121 16.45 14.25 20.65
CA PHE A 121 16.49 15.35 21.63
C PHE A 121 17.79 15.34 22.45
N LEU A 122 18.22 14.19 22.99
CA LEU A 122 19.46 14.08 23.76
C LEU A 122 20.68 14.50 22.94
N ASN A 123 20.74 14.16 21.67
CA ASN A 123 21.81 14.59 20.77
C ASN A 123 21.85 16.13 20.64
N VAL A 124 20.69 16.74 20.37
CA VAL A 124 20.55 18.20 20.29
C VAL A 124 20.91 18.87 21.58
N TYR A 125 20.36 18.39 22.69
CA TYR A 125 20.59 18.96 24.05
C TYR A 125 22.07 18.89 24.44
N THR A 126 22.74 17.80 24.16
CA THR A 126 24.17 17.61 24.44
C THR A 126 25.03 18.49 23.55
N ALA A 127 24.74 18.56 22.24
CA ALA A 127 25.48 19.38 21.30
C ALA A 127 25.42 20.90 21.64
N ASN A 128 24.30 21.33 22.20
CA ASN A 128 24.06 22.73 22.57
C ASN A 128 24.33 23.02 24.06
N ASN A 129 25.13 22.19 24.74
CA ASN A 129 25.48 22.37 26.15
C ASN A 129 24.28 22.56 27.10
N GLY A 130 23.22 21.78 26.90
CA GLY A 130 22.02 21.81 27.72
C GLY A 130 20.95 22.78 27.25
N GLY A 131 21.01 23.24 25.99
CA GLY A 131 20.03 24.14 25.39
C GLY A 131 19.43 23.60 24.08
N THR A 132 18.59 24.44 23.47
CA THR A 132 18.00 24.20 22.13
C THR A 132 17.91 25.54 21.40
N THR A 133 18.08 25.49 20.07
CA THR A 133 17.82 26.65 19.22
C THR A 133 16.32 26.79 18.92
N LEU A 134 15.91 27.95 18.44
CA LEU A 134 14.52 28.18 18.03
C LEU A 134 14.09 27.25 16.88
N GLU A 135 15.00 26.95 15.94
CA GLU A 135 14.73 26.04 14.81
C GLU A 135 14.50 24.61 15.28
N GLU A 136 15.32 24.13 16.21
CA GLU A 136 15.16 22.79 16.81
C GLU A 136 13.84 22.69 17.59
N ARG A 137 13.49 23.72 18.39
CA ARG A 137 12.19 23.75 19.08
C ARG A 137 11.02 23.75 18.10
N ARG A 138 11.14 24.47 16.97
CA ARG A 138 10.13 24.46 15.90
C ARG A 138 9.98 23.09 15.25
N LEU A 139 11.10 22.37 15.07
CA LEU A 139 11.08 21.01 14.56
C LEU A 139 10.33 20.06 15.52
N PHE A 140 10.66 20.12 16.83
CA PHE A 140 9.95 19.32 17.84
C PHE A 140 8.47 19.70 17.95
N ALA A 141 8.12 20.98 17.81
CA ALA A 141 6.72 21.39 17.75
C ALA A 141 5.98 20.84 16.53
N THR A 142 6.65 20.77 15.35
CA THR A 142 6.10 20.14 14.16
C THR A 142 5.81 18.65 14.40
N LYS A 143 6.75 17.93 15.00
CA LYS A 143 6.57 16.52 15.37
C LYS A 143 5.46 16.35 16.41
N ALA A 144 5.35 17.22 17.38
CA ALA A 144 4.29 17.20 18.40
C ALA A 144 2.91 17.41 17.78
N PHE A 145 2.74 18.32 16.82
CA PHE A 145 1.49 18.47 16.09
C PHE A 145 1.19 17.30 15.16
N HIS A 146 2.22 16.66 14.60
CA HIS A 146 2.03 15.40 13.88
C HIS A 146 1.48 14.31 14.80
N VAL A 147 2.11 14.07 15.96
CA VAL A 147 1.63 13.10 16.97
C VAL A 147 0.20 13.41 17.39
N SER A 148 -0.11 14.66 17.73
CA SER A 148 -1.45 15.08 18.14
C SER A 148 -2.50 14.85 17.04
N SER A 149 -2.20 15.23 15.80
CA SER A 149 -3.16 15.07 14.68
C SER A 149 -3.35 13.62 14.29
N ASN A 150 -2.29 12.80 14.32
CA ASN A 150 -2.39 11.36 14.07
C ASN A 150 -3.25 10.68 15.13
N TYR A 151 -3.03 11.00 16.40
CA TYR A 151 -3.80 10.49 17.52
C TYR A 151 -5.29 10.81 17.39
N ASP A 152 -5.63 12.08 17.11
CA ASP A 152 -7.01 12.50 16.90
C ASP A 152 -7.62 11.85 15.64
N THR A 153 -6.82 11.62 14.59
CA THR A 153 -7.28 10.91 13.39
C THR A 153 -7.60 9.45 13.69
N ALA A 154 -6.79 8.77 14.48
CA ALA A 154 -7.04 7.39 14.89
C ALA A 154 -8.32 7.27 15.73
N ILE A 155 -8.51 8.18 16.70
CA ILE A 155 -9.74 8.25 17.51
C ILE A 155 -10.94 8.53 16.62
N PHE A 156 -10.83 9.52 15.74
CA PHE A 156 -11.89 9.87 14.81
C PHE A 156 -12.31 8.67 13.95
N ASN A 157 -11.35 7.95 13.36
CA ASN A 157 -11.62 6.79 12.50
C ASN A 157 -12.30 5.65 13.30
N TYR A 158 -11.98 5.48 14.57
CA TYR A 158 -12.65 4.51 15.43
C TYR A 158 -14.15 4.82 15.62
N PHE A 159 -14.53 6.11 15.70
CA PHE A 159 -15.93 6.55 15.86
C PHE A 159 -16.65 6.78 14.53
N ASN A 160 -15.93 6.89 13.41
CA ASN A 160 -16.52 7.24 12.09
C ASN A 160 -17.07 5.99 11.38
N THR A 161 -18.09 5.38 11.96
CA THR A 161 -18.70 4.14 11.46
C THR A 161 -19.58 4.33 10.22
N ASP A 162 -20.06 5.54 9.96
CA ASP A 162 -20.92 5.90 8.81
C ASP A 162 -20.13 6.46 7.61
N GLU A 163 -18.80 6.53 7.72
CA GLU A 163 -17.88 7.00 6.67
C GLU A 163 -18.22 8.38 6.09
N THR A 164 -18.93 9.23 6.85
CA THR A 164 -19.36 10.58 6.40
C THR A 164 -18.16 11.50 6.13
N TYR A 165 -17.03 11.26 6.78
CA TYR A 165 -15.81 12.05 6.64
C TYR A 165 -14.62 11.13 6.35
N TYR A 166 -13.69 11.65 5.55
CA TYR A 166 -12.41 10.98 5.30
C TYR A 166 -11.27 11.71 5.98
N LYS A 167 -10.50 11.00 6.80
CA LYS A 167 -9.24 11.45 7.38
C LYS A 167 -8.20 10.35 7.28
N ALA A 168 -7.00 10.72 6.83
CA ALA A 168 -5.84 9.85 6.83
C ALA A 168 -4.63 10.62 7.36
N SER A 169 -3.80 9.95 8.13
CA SER A 169 -2.50 10.45 8.56
C SER A 169 -1.47 9.37 8.27
N VAL A 170 -0.44 9.74 7.53
CA VAL A 170 0.66 8.84 7.17
C VAL A 170 1.97 9.50 7.57
N ALA A 171 2.74 8.80 8.38
CA ALA A 171 4.05 9.24 8.83
C ALA A 171 5.16 8.78 7.88
N GLY A 172 6.36 9.35 8.04
CA GLY A 172 7.55 8.96 7.30
C GLY A 172 7.48 9.38 5.83
N GLY A 173 8.13 10.48 5.47
CA GLY A 173 8.20 10.93 4.08
C GLY A 173 9.61 10.73 3.53
N GLU A 174 9.75 9.96 2.47
CA GLU A 174 10.97 9.86 1.69
C GLU A 174 10.90 10.75 0.47
N VAL A 175 11.97 11.53 0.25
CA VAL A 175 12.11 12.33 -0.97
C VAL A 175 12.58 11.42 -2.09
N LEU A 176 11.76 11.26 -3.11
CA LEU A 176 12.12 10.52 -4.30
C LEU A 176 12.95 11.41 -5.24
N ARG A 177 13.68 10.78 -6.14
CA ARG A 177 14.53 11.47 -7.10
C ARG A 177 13.75 12.53 -7.91
N TYR A 178 12.51 12.20 -8.29
CA TYR A 178 11.52 13.06 -8.96
C TYR A 178 10.15 12.35 -8.92
N GLY A 179 9.07 13.02 -9.36
CA GLY A 179 7.75 12.42 -9.52
C GLY A 179 7.66 11.55 -10.79
N GLU A 180 6.52 11.55 -11.48
CA GLU A 180 6.40 10.84 -12.77
C GLU A 180 7.40 11.40 -13.81
N ASN A 181 7.63 12.71 -13.77
CA ASN A 181 8.53 13.41 -14.68
C ASN A 181 9.65 14.12 -13.93
N PRO A 182 10.84 14.32 -14.56
CA PRO A 182 12.02 14.90 -13.92
C PRO A 182 11.85 16.29 -13.31
N HIS A 183 10.90 17.08 -13.79
CA HIS A 183 10.61 18.43 -13.28
C HIS A 183 9.67 18.44 -12.07
N GLN A 184 9.06 17.30 -11.74
CA GLN A 184 8.14 17.17 -10.62
C GLN A 184 8.87 16.68 -9.37
N LYS A 185 8.57 17.28 -8.21
CA LYS A 185 9.01 16.72 -6.92
C LYS A 185 8.15 15.51 -6.58
N GLY A 186 8.79 14.42 -6.20
CA GLY A 186 8.12 13.19 -5.75
C GLY A 186 8.44 12.91 -4.27
N TYR A 187 7.46 12.36 -3.58
CA TYR A 187 7.57 11.91 -2.20
C TYR A 187 6.82 10.59 -2.06
N PHE A 188 7.32 9.72 -1.22
CA PHE A 188 6.58 8.57 -0.72
C PHE A 188 6.37 8.74 0.78
N PHE A 189 5.16 8.54 1.25
CA PHE A 189 4.81 8.53 2.66
C PHE A 189 4.34 7.14 3.04
N GLY A 190 4.98 6.52 4.01
CA GLY A 190 4.73 5.15 4.47
C GLY A 190 6.02 4.43 4.87
N GLY A 191 5.91 3.20 5.34
CA GLY A 191 7.03 2.34 5.73
C GLY A 191 7.42 1.36 4.63
N LEU A 192 8.29 1.75 3.68
CA LEU A 192 8.79 0.82 2.65
C LEU A 192 9.60 -0.33 3.23
N ASP A 193 10.30 -0.09 4.32
CA ASP A 193 11.12 -1.08 5.06
C ASP A 193 10.26 -2.15 5.75
N GLU A 194 9.00 -1.84 6.05
CA GLU A 194 8.04 -2.83 6.54
C GLU A 194 7.61 -3.77 5.40
N MET A 195 7.43 -3.21 4.20
CA MET A 195 7.00 -3.95 3.01
C MET A 195 8.12 -4.76 2.37
N PHE A 196 9.32 -4.20 2.36
CA PHE A 196 10.45 -4.78 1.62
C PHE A 196 11.76 -4.71 2.40
N THR A 197 12.53 -5.79 2.33
CA THR A 197 13.95 -5.77 2.68
C THR A 197 14.76 -5.59 1.40
N LYS A 198 15.40 -4.42 1.26
CA LYS A 198 16.23 -4.11 0.09
C LYS A 198 17.61 -4.74 0.23
N LEU A 199 17.97 -5.62 -0.70
CA LEU A 199 19.26 -6.32 -0.73
C LEU A 199 20.30 -5.58 -1.56
N HIS A 200 19.90 -4.85 -2.62
CA HIS A 200 20.81 -4.23 -3.57
C HIS A 200 20.15 -3.14 -4.40
N GLY A 201 21.00 -2.33 -5.05
CA GLY A 201 20.65 -1.43 -6.13
C GLY A 201 20.39 0.02 -5.72
N LYS A 202 19.96 0.81 -6.71
CA LYS A 202 19.59 2.22 -6.52
C LYS A 202 18.32 2.37 -5.69
N GLU A 203 17.99 3.61 -5.25
CA GLU A 203 16.70 3.90 -4.62
C GLU A 203 15.55 3.77 -5.62
N LEU A 204 14.36 3.38 -5.11
CA LEU A 204 13.14 3.30 -5.90
C LEU A 204 12.73 4.70 -6.37
N SER A 205 12.35 4.81 -7.63
CA SER A 205 11.76 6.03 -8.18
C SER A 205 10.23 6.01 -8.02
N TYR A 206 9.59 7.15 -8.24
CA TYR A 206 8.13 7.25 -8.26
C TYR A 206 7.51 6.22 -9.23
N ASN A 207 8.02 6.12 -10.46
CA ASN A 207 7.53 5.16 -11.44
C ASN A 207 7.84 3.70 -11.05
N ASN A 208 9.00 3.42 -10.43
CA ASN A 208 9.26 2.09 -9.91
C ASN A 208 8.23 1.70 -8.83
N LEU A 209 7.87 2.63 -7.93
CA LEU A 209 6.88 2.35 -6.88
C LEU A 209 5.50 2.03 -7.44
N LEU A 210 5.06 2.73 -8.51
CA LEU A 210 3.80 2.41 -9.19
C LEU A 210 3.84 1.00 -9.83
N ASP A 211 4.94 0.66 -10.50
CA ASP A 211 5.10 -0.67 -11.11
C ASP A 211 5.23 -1.77 -10.04
N VAL A 212 5.91 -1.50 -8.91
CA VAL A 212 6.03 -2.41 -7.76
C VAL A 212 4.67 -2.65 -7.10
N ASP A 213 3.87 -1.59 -6.90
CA ASP A 213 2.51 -1.72 -6.36
C ASP A 213 1.65 -2.62 -7.26
N ALA A 214 1.67 -2.38 -8.58
CA ALA A 214 0.95 -3.22 -9.52
C ALA A 214 1.45 -4.69 -9.50
N ALA A 215 2.77 -4.89 -9.40
CA ALA A 215 3.37 -6.23 -9.37
C ALA A 215 2.98 -7.01 -8.10
N VAL A 216 3.03 -6.36 -6.93
CA VAL A 216 2.65 -6.97 -5.65
C VAL A 216 1.17 -7.34 -5.63
N ASN A 217 0.30 -6.44 -6.11
CA ASN A 217 -1.12 -6.72 -6.16
C ASN A 217 -1.47 -7.85 -7.14
N LEU A 218 -0.80 -7.94 -8.28
CA LEU A 218 -1.02 -9.01 -9.25
C LEU A 218 -0.51 -10.36 -8.72
N ILE A 219 0.70 -10.42 -8.14
CA ILE A 219 1.28 -11.69 -7.70
C ILE A 219 0.54 -12.28 -6.49
N ASP A 220 -0.11 -11.44 -5.68
CA ASP A 220 -0.92 -11.90 -4.54
C ASP A 220 -2.10 -12.78 -4.96
N GLU A 221 -2.65 -12.60 -6.17
CA GLU A 221 -3.66 -13.50 -6.76
C GLU A 221 -3.17 -14.94 -6.95
N PHE A 222 -1.85 -15.13 -6.97
CA PHE A 222 -1.17 -16.39 -7.22
C PHE A 222 -0.36 -16.88 -6.03
N LYS A 223 -0.52 -16.29 -4.84
CA LYS A 223 0.33 -16.59 -3.68
C LYS A 223 0.29 -18.05 -3.23
N ASN A 224 -0.82 -18.75 -3.49
CA ASN A 224 -1.02 -20.15 -3.13
C ASN A 224 -0.88 -21.11 -4.32
N ASP A 225 -0.56 -20.59 -5.50
CA ASP A 225 -0.39 -21.38 -6.71
C ASP A 225 1.04 -21.94 -6.81
N ASN A 226 1.28 -22.84 -7.75
CA ASN A 226 2.63 -23.29 -8.12
C ASN A 226 3.52 -22.09 -8.46
N PRO A 227 4.86 -22.28 -8.59
CA PRO A 227 5.77 -21.21 -8.93
C PRO A 227 5.25 -20.34 -10.08
N THR A 228 4.91 -19.10 -9.76
CA THR A 228 4.37 -18.10 -10.69
C THR A 228 5.33 -16.94 -10.79
N PHE A 229 5.55 -16.49 -12.01
CA PHE A 229 6.45 -15.39 -12.31
C PHE A 229 5.73 -14.36 -13.18
N ALA A 230 5.77 -13.09 -12.77
CA ALA A 230 5.18 -11.98 -13.52
C ALA A 230 6.26 -10.96 -13.91
N ILE A 231 6.09 -10.38 -15.09
CA ILE A 231 6.90 -9.28 -15.64
C ILE A 231 5.95 -8.14 -15.96
N LEU A 232 6.18 -6.99 -15.32
CA LEU A 232 5.32 -5.83 -15.49
C LEU A 232 6.11 -4.64 -16.04
N LYS A 233 5.40 -3.82 -16.80
CA LYS A 233 5.88 -2.53 -17.25
C LYS A 233 4.71 -1.56 -17.39
N HIS A 234 4.89 -0.32 -16.89
CA HIS A 234 3.83 0.69 -16.89
C HIS A 234 2.53 0.17 -16.27
N ASN A 235 2.65 -0.46 -15.09
CA ASN A 235 1.57 -1.02 -14.27
C ASN A 235 0.77 -2.17 -14.92
N ASN A 236 1.24 -2.74 -16.03
CA ASN A 236 0.56 -3.86 -16.69
C ASN A 236 1.48 -5.04 -16.88
N ALA A 237 0.95 -6.25 -16.79
CA ALA A 237 1.69 -7.45 -17.09
C ALA A 237 1.97 -7.55 -18.59
N CYS A 238 3.25 -7.63 -18.94
CA CYS A 238 3.68 -8.01 -20.29
C CYS A 238 4.04 -9.50 -20.39
N GLY A 239 4.19 -10.18 -19.25
CA GLY A 239 4.36 -11.62 -19.15
C GLY A 239 3.93 -12.14 -17.80
N LEU A 240 3.29 -13.31 -17.75
CA LEU A 240 2.97 -14.04 -16.54
C LEU A 240 2.81 -15.52 -16.87
N ALA A 241 3.41 -16.39 -16.05
CA ALA A 241 3.21 -17.82 -16.19
C ALA A 241 3.38 -18.55 -14.86
N THR A 242 2.65 -19.66 -14.73
CA THR A 242 2.74 -20.61 -13.62
C THR A 242 3.34 -21.91 -14.16
N ARG A 243 4.38 -22.45 -13.52
CA ARG A 243 5.08 -23.70 -13.90
C ARG A 243 5.48 -24.48 -12.64
N GLU A 244 6.12 -25.62 -12.84
CA GLU A 244 6.63 -26.42 -11.73
C GLU A 244 7.91 -25.82 -11.11
N THR A 245 8.70 -25.07 -11.89
CA THR A 245 9.90 -24.39 -11.39
C THR A 245 9.84 -22.87 -11.64
N VAL A 246 10.50 -22.11 -10.79
CA VAL A 246 10.55 -20.64 -10.93
C VAL A 246 11.28 -20.22 -12.21
N LYS A 247 12.31 -20.99 -12.64
CA LYS A 247 12.99 -20.77 -13.91
C LYS A 247 12.04 -20.92 -15.10
N ASP A 248 11.29 -22.03 -15.15
CA ASP A 248 10.39 -22.28 -16.27
C ASP A 248 9.23 -21.29 -16.29
N ALA A 249 8.73 -20.87 -15.11
CA ALA A 249 7.74 -19.80 -14.99
C ALA A 249 8.30 -18.48 -15.56
N TYR A 250 9.54 -18.11 -15.21
CA TYR A 250 10.18 -16.91 -15.75
C TYR A 250 10.34 -16.97 -17.27
N LEU A 251 10.85 -18.07 -17.80
CA LEU A 251 11.05 -18.22 -19.26
C LEU A 251 9.74 -18.17 -20.04
N ALA A 252 8.71 -18.81 -19.52
CA ALA A 252 7.38 -18.76 -20.12
C ALA A 252 6.76 -17.34 -20.03
N ALA A 253 6.91 -16.65 -18.89
CA ALA A 253 6.48 -15.27 -18.75
C ALA A 253 7.21 -14.33 -19.72
N LEU A 254 8.54 -14.47 -19.84
CA LEU A 254 9.35 -13.67 -20.76
C LEU A 254 8.95 -13.87 -22.22
N ALA A 255 8.57 -15.09 -22.61
CA ALA A 255 8.21 -15.40 -23.98
C ALA A 255 6.98 -14.62 -24.48
N ALA A 256 6.07 -14.23 -23.59
CA ALA A 256 4.84 -13.50 -23.96
C ALA A 256 5.13 -12.13 -24.60
N ASP A 257 6.14 -11.41 -24.09
CA ASP A 257 6.57 -10.12 -24.66
C ASP A 257 8.00 -9.79 -24.21
N PRO A 258 9.02 -10.37 -24.83
CA PRO A 258 10.41 -10.12 -24.47
C PRO A 258 10.85 -8.68 -24.75
N THR A 259 10.18 -7.99 -25.65
CA THR A 259 10.49 -6.58 -25.98
C THR A 259 10.07 -5.66 -24.84
N SER A 260 8.84 -5.80 -24.34
CA SER A 260 8.35 -4.97 -23.24
C SER A 260 9.00 -5.34 -21.90
N ALA A 261 9.44 -6.56 -21.71
CA ALA A 261 10.12 -7.03 -20.51
C ALA A 261 11.42 -6.27 -20.21
N PHE A 262 12.05 -5.69 -21.22
CA PHE A 262 13.28 -4.90 -21.06
C PHE A 262 13.02 -3.65 -20.20
N GLY A 263 13.74 -3.56 -19.07
CA GLY A 263 13.60 -2.48 -18.10
C GLY A 263 12.35 -2.58 -17.23
N GLY A 264 11.69 -3.73 -17.19
CA GLY A 264 10.50 -3.98 -16.37
C GLY A 264 10.80 -4.32 -14.91
N VAL A 265 9.72 -4.52 -14.16
CA VAL A 265 9.68 -5.06 -12.80
C VAL A 265 9.34 -6.54 -12.87
N LEU A 266 10.13 -7.36 -12.22
CA LEU A 266 10.03 -8.81 -12.19
C LEU A 266 9.62 -9.24 -10.78
N ILE A 267 8.63 -10.13 -10.67
CA ILE A 267 8.16 -10.63 -9.38
C ILE A 267 7.82 -12.11 -9.43
N SER A 268 8.17 -12.83 -8.38
CA SER A 268 7.83 -14.24 -8.16
C SER A 268 7.04 -14.43 -6.88
N ASN A 269 6.07 -15.36 -6.86
CA ASN A 269 5.38 -15.78 -5.64
C ASN A 269 6.23 -16.74 -4.79
N THR A 270 7.34 -17.24 -5.32
CA THR A 270 8.22 -18.21 -4.63
C THR A 270 9.66 -17.74 -4.63
N LYS A 271 10.50 -18.46 -3.89
CA LYS A 271 11.94 -18.22 -3.80
C LYS A 271 12.61 -18.27 -5.18
N ILE A 272 13.46 -17.30 -5.49
CA ILE A 272 14.32 -17.30 -6.68
C ILE A 272 15.61 -18.07 -6.37
N ASP A 273 15.81 -19.16 -7.09
CA ASP A 273 17.02 -19.99 -7.03
C ASP A 273 18.10 -19.50 -7.99
N LYS A 274 19.29 -20.14 -7.89
CA LYS A 274 20.45 -19.85 -8.75
C LYS A 274 20.10 -19.95 -10.23
N VAL A 275 19.41 -21.03 -10.63
CA VAL A 275 19.16 -21.33 -12.04
C VAL A 275 18.20 -20.30 -12.68
N ALA A 276 17.19 -19.84 -11.93
CA ALA A 276 16.32 -18.76 -12.37
C ALA A 276 17.09 -17.42 -12.42
N ALA A 277 17.95 -17.15 -11.43
CA ALA A 277 18.76 -15.94 -11.40
C ALA A 277 19.71 -15.82 -12.60
N GLU A 278 20.31 -16.93 -13.05
CA GLU A 278 21.14 -16.99 -14.24
C GLU A 278 20.37 -16.59 -15.52
N GLU A 279 19.12 -17.02 -15.65
CA GLU A 279 18.25 -16.62 -16.77
C GLU A 279 17.81 -15.15 -16.66
N ILE A 280 17.37 -14.72 -15.47
CA ILE A 280 16.98 -13.33 -15.21
C ILE A 280 18.14 -12.36 -15.49
N ASN A 281 19.37 -12.76 -15.18
CA ASN A 281 20.55 -11.91 -15.35
C ASN A 281 20.86 -11.57 -16.82
N LYS A 282 20.34 -12.35 -17.77
CA LYS A 282 20.46 -12.09 -19.21
C LYS A 282 19.62 -10.91 -19.67
N LEU A 283 18.53 -10.60 -18.93
CA LEU A 283 17.65 -9.47 -19.23
C LEU A 283 18.04 -8.24 -18.41
N PHE A 284 18.01 -7.06 -19.03
CA PHE A 284 18.01 -5.82 -18.27
C PHE A 284 16.64 -5.60 -17.63
N CYS A 285 16.59 -5.59 -16.32
CA CYS A 285 15.40 -5.28 -15.52
C CYS A 285 15.73 -4.25 -14.42
N GLU A 286 14.77 -3.42 -14.06
CA GLU A 286 14.93 -2.38 -13.03
C GLU A 286 14.83 -2.97 -11.63
N VAL A 287 13.83 -3.83 -11.37
CA VAL A 287 13.52 -4.37 -10.06
C VAL A 287 13.27 -5.87 -10.17
N VAL A 288 13.74 -6.63 -9.17
CA VAL A 288 13.42 -8.05 -8.98
C VAL A 288 12.88 -8.22 -7.56
N ILE A 289 11.71 -8.87 -7.42
CA ILE A 289 10.99 -9.04 -6.16
C ILE A 289 10.69 -10.53 -5.96
N ALA A 290 10.96 -11.04 -4.78
CA ALA A 290 10.57 -12.39 -4.37
C ALA A 290 10.44 -12.48 -2.85
N PRO A 291 9.75 -13.48 -2.28
CA PRO A 291 9.70 -13.69 -0.84
C PRO A 291 11.05 -14.09 -0.24
N SER A 292 11.96 -14.67 -1.05
CA SER A 292 13.33 -15.01 -0.65
C SER A 292 14.19 -15.34 -1.87
N TYR A 293 15.50 -15.47 -1.65
CA TYR A 293 16.50 -15.80 -2.66
C TYR A 293 17.51 -16.79 -2.10
N ASP A 294 18.10 -17.64 -2.94
CA ASP A 294 19.32 -18.34 -2.59
C ASP A 294 20.50 -17.38 -2.61
N ASP A 295 21.53 -17.59 -1.78
CA ASP A 295 22.72 -16.72 -1.71
C ASP A 295 23.42 -16.57 -3.06
N ASP A 296 23.55 -17.68 -3.81
CA ASP A 296 24.11 -17.69 -5.16
C ASP A 296 23.25 -16.86 -6.13
N ALA A 297 21.93 -16.88 -5.98
CA ALA A 297 21.01 -16.09 -6.80
C ALA A 297 21.20 -14.59 -6.54
N VAL A 298 21.33 -14.18 -5.28
CA VAL A 298 21.63 -12.80 -4.91
C VAL A 298 22.93 -12.35 -5.54
N ALA A 299 24.00 -13.14 -5.42
CA ALA A 299 25.31 -12.81 -5.98
C ALA A 299 25.26 -12.56 -7.50
N ILE A 300 24.53 -13.41 -8.25
CA ILE A 300 24.33 -13.27 -9.69
C ILE A 300 23.56 -12.00 -10.03
N LEU A 301 22.44 -11.75 -9.33
CA LEU A 301 21.59 -10.60 -9.62
C LEU A 301 22.27 -9.26 -9.27
N GLN A 302 23.17 -9.23 -8.29
CA GLN A 302 23.95 -8.05 -7.88
C GLN A 302 25.04 -7.65 -8.90
N GLU A 303 25.38 -8.48 -9.89
CA GLU A 303 26.32 -8.09 -10.95
C GLU A 303 25.89 -6.84 -11.72
N LYS A 304 24.61 -6.53 -11.73
CA LYS A 304 24.05 -5.29 -12.31
C LYS A 304 23.91 -4.23 -11.23
N LYS A 305 24.90 -3.34 -11.12
CA LYS A 305 25.04 -2.31 -10.08
C LYS A 305 23.75 -1.55 -9.71
N ASN A 306 22.90 -1.25 -10.68
CA ASN A 306 21.70 -0.43 -10.46
C ASN A 306 20.41 -1.23 -10.30
N ARG A 307 20.45 -2.56 -10.48
CA ARG A 307 19.29 -3.43 -10.32
C ARG A 307 18.85 -3.43 -8.88
N ILE A 308 17.58 -3.16 -8.64
CA ILE A 308 16.97 -3.17 -7.31
C ILE A 308 16.53 -4.60 -7.00
N ILE A 309 16.97 -5.15 -5.87
CA ILE A 309 16.61 -6.49 -5.42
C ILE A 309 15.88 -6.34 -4.09
N LEU A 310 14.62 -6.81 -4.05
CA LEU A 310 13.73 -6.67 -2.91
C LEU A 310 13.27 -8.06 -2.43
N ILE A 311 13.35 -8.29 -1.12
CA ILE A 311 12.57 -9.34 -0.47
C ILE A 311 11.22 -8.72 -0.12
N GLN A 312 10.13 -9.34 -0.56
CA GLN A 312 8.78 -8.97 -0.13
C GLN A 312 8.52 -9.57 1.24
N ASN A 313 8.31 -8.71 2.24
CA ASN A 313 7.96 -9.13 3.59
C ASN A 313 6.47 -9.53 3.65
N ASP A 314 6.11 -10.38 4.61
CA ASP A 314 4.71 -10.79 4.83
C ASP A 314 3.97 -9.69 5.61
N VAL A 315 3.47 -8.70 4.89
CA VAL A 315 2.73 -7.55 5.42
C VAL A 315 1.38 -7.44 4.73
N THR A 316 0.33 -7.25 5.52
CA THR A 316 -1.03 -7.05 5.00
C THR A 316 -1.13 -5.68 4.30
N LEU A 317 -1.56 -5.69 3.06
CA LEU A 317 -1.81 -4.47 2.28
C LEU A 317 -3.06 -3.74 2.83
N PRO A 318 -3.14 -2.40 2.64
CA PRO A 318 -4.33 -1.64 3.04
C PRO A 318 -5.61 -2.18 2.39
N GLU A 319 -6.69 -2.22 3.15
CA GLU A 319 -8.00 -2.69 2.66
C GLU A 319 -8.71 -1.66 1.77
N LYS A 320 -8.32 -0.39 1.88
CA LYS A 320 -8.93 0.70 1.10
C LYS A 320 -7.93 1.27 0.08
N GLN A 321 -8.47 1.60 -1.08
CA GLN A 321 -7.76 2.31 -2.13
C GLN A 321 -8.21 3.76 -2.19
N VAL A 322 -7.26 4.69 -2.22
CA VAL A 322 -7.50 6.14 -2.25
C VAL A 322 -6.90 6.73 -3.50
N ARG A 323 -7.67 7.53 -4.20
CA ARG A 323 -7.22 8.24 -5.40
C ARG A 323 -7.63 9.71 -5.32
N THR A 324 -6.70 10.62 -5.60
CA THR A 324 -7.04 12.03 -5.77
C THR A 324 -7.88 12.23 -7.03
N CYS A 325 -8.94 12.99 -6.93
CA CYS A 325 -9.85 13.29 -8.05
C CYS A 325 -10.38 14.72 -7.91
N LEU A 326 -10.17 15.54 -8.92
CA LEU A 326 -10.53 16.96 -8.90
C LEU A 326 -9.99 17.66 -7.64
N ASN A 327 -10.86 18.22 -6.81
CA ASN A 327 -10.55 18.87 -5.54
C ASN A 327 -10.82 17.99 -4.31
N GLY A 328 -10.96 16.67 -4.50
CA GLY A 328 -11.27 15.70 -3.45
C GLY A 328 -10.52 14.39 -3.61
N VAL A 329 -11.03 13.36 -2.94
CA VAL A 329 -10.52 11.99 -3.01
C VAL A 329 -11.67 11.02 -3.29
N LEU A 330 -11.36 10.00 -4.08
CA LEU A 330 -12.20 8.80 -4.21
C LEU A 330 -11.62 7.74 -3.29
N VAL A 331 -12.47 7.12 -2.50
CA VAL A 331 -12.12 6.02 -1.60
C VAL A 331 -13.02 4.84 -1.93
N GLN A 332 -12.43 3.68 -2.04
CA GLN A 332 -13.15 2.43 -2.26
C GLN A 332 -12.46 1.28 -1.52
N ASP A 333 -13.21 0.22 -1.27
CA ASP A 333 -12.59 -1.03 -0.81
C ASP A 333 -11.71 -1.60 -1.93
N LYS A 334 -10.62 -2.22 -1.53
CA LYS A 334 -9.75 -2.91 -2.48
C LYS A 334 -10.48 -4.13 -3.03
N ASP A 335 -10.35 -4.39 -4.31
CA ASP A 335 -10.93 -5.57 -4.95
C ASP A 335 -10.11 -6.83 -4.57
N ASN A 336 -10.41 -7.40 -3.41
CA ASN A 336 -9.75 -8.58 -2.87
C ASN A 336 -10.49 -9.88 -3.18
N ILE A 337 -11.59 -9.81 -3.95
CA ILE A 337 -12.39 -10.99 -4.27
C ILE A 337 -12.00 -11.49 -5.66
N THR A 338 -11.75 -12.79 -5.77
CA THR A 338 -11.42 -13.47 -7.03
C THR A 338 -12.38 -14.62 -7.26
N ASP A 339 -12.87 -14.74 -8.48
CA ASP A 339 -13.74 -15.87 -8.86
C ASP A 339 -13.00 -17.21 -8.75
N ASN A 340 -13.74 -18.24 -8.41
CA ASN A 340 -13.26 -19.62 -8.35
C ASN A 340 -14.18 -20.53 -9.22
N LYS A 341 -13.78 -21.78 -9.38
CA LYS A 341 -14.52 -22.75 -10.23
C LYS A 341 -16.01 -22.90 -9.87
N GLU A 342 -16.34 -22.77 -8.60
CA GLU A 342 -17.69 -22.96 -8.06
C GLU A 342 -18.63 -21.79 -8.38
N LEU A 343 -18.05 -20.61 -8.58
CA LEU A 343 -18.78 -19.37 -8.87
C LEU A 343 -19.02 -19.18 -10.38
N LEU A 344 -18.34 -19.94 -11.25
CA LEU A 344 -18.49 -19.82 -12.69
C LEU A 344 -19.83 -20.40 -13.19
N LYS A 345 -20.47 -19.69 -14.07
CA LYS A 345 -21.71 -20.14 -14.73
C LYS A 345 -21.47 -20.40 -16.22
N THR A 346 -21.46 -21.66 -16.66
CA THR A 346 -21.49 -21.98 -18.08
C THR A 346 -22.82 -21.56 -18.68
N VAL A 347 -22.80 -20.75 -19.74
CA VAL A 347 -23.98 -20.18 -20.40
C VAL A 347 -24.18 -20.70 -21.80
N THR A 348 -23.25 -21.49 -22.35
CA THR A 348 -23.30 -22.12 -23.64
C THR A 348 -23.63 -23.61 -23.55
N VAL A 349 -24.07 -24.21 -24.68
CA VAL A 349 -24.32 -25.65 -24.78
C VAL A 349 -23.02 -26.45 -24.63
N THR A 350 -21.94 -25.97 -25.26
CA THR A 350 -20.60 -26.52 -25.07
C THR A 350 -20.03 -26.02 -23.75
N SER A 351 -19.60 -26.93 -22.88
CA SER A 351 -18.91 -26.60 -21.64
C SER A 351 -17.40 -26.58 -21.85
N PRO A 352 -16.65 -25.69 -21.18
CA PRO A 352 -15.20 -25.72 -21.23
C PRO A 352 -14.66 -27.00 -20.54
N SER A 353 -13.54 -27.51 -21.01
CA SER A 353 -12.80 -28.57 -20.36
C SER A 353 -12.20 -28.08 -19.02
N THR A 354 -11.75 -29.02 -18.18
CA THR A 354 -11.09 -28.67 -16.91
C THR A 354 -9.88 -27.77 -17.11
N GLN A 355 -9.06 -28.04 -18.12
CA GLN A 355 -7.89 -27.23 -18.46
C GLN A 355 -8.29 -25.81 -18.90
N GLU A 356 -9.31 -25.69 -19.75
CA GLU A 356 -9.82 -24.38 -20.16
C GLU A 356 -10.38 -23.59 -18.98
N ILE A 357 -11.04 -24.22 -17.99
CA ILE A 357 -11.49 -23.54 -16.78
C ILE A 357 -10.30 -22.99 -15.99
N ASP A 358 -9.23 -23.77 -15.83
CA ASP A 358 -8.02 -23.31 -15.14
C ASP A 358 -7.37 -22.13 -15.87
N ASP A 359 -7.27 -22.20 -17.19
CA ASP A 359 -6.74 -21.11 -18.03
C ASP A 359 -7.65 -19.87 -18.05
N LEU A 360 -8.97 -20.03 -18.02
CA LEU A 360 -9.94 -18.95 -17.94
C LEU A 360 -9.82 -18.19 -16.61
N LEU A 361 -9.71 -18.91 -15.48
CA LEU A 361 -9.49 -18.30 -14.18
C LEU A 361 -8.12 -17.61 -14.08
N PHE A 362 -7.07 -18.23 -14.63
CA PHE A 362 -5.76 -17.62 -14.75
C PHE A 362 -5.81 -16.30 -15.55
N ALA A 363 -6.47 -16.32 -16.72
CA ALA A 363 -6.63 -15.13 -17.55
C ALA A 363 -7.49 -14.04 -16.87
N SER A 364 -8.53 -14.43 -16.12
CA SER A 364 -9.38 -13.52 -15.34
C SER A 364 -8.59 -12.78 -14.26
N LYS A 365 -7.73 -13.46 -13.50
CA LYS A 365 -6.83 -12.84 -12.53
C LYS A 365 -5.95 -11.74 -13.16
N ILE A 366 -5.39 -12.01 -14.35
CA ILE A 366 -4.59 -11.01 -15.08
C ILE A 366 -5.46 -9.85 -15.56
N CYS A 367 -6.65 -10.15 -16.06
CA CYS A 367 -7.62 -9.17 -16.56
C CYS A 367 -7.99 -8.16 -15.47
N LYS A 368 -8.24 -8.64 -14.24
CA LYS A 368 -8.52 -7.83 -13.05
C LYS A 368 -7.46 -6.75 -12.78
N HIS A 369 -6.18 -7.06 -13.01
CA HIS A 369 -5.04 -6.17 -12.78
C HIS A 369 -4.54 -5.46 -14.05
N THR A 370 -5.30 -5.52 -15.15
CA THR A 370 -4.95 -4.87 -16.41
C THR A 370 -5.87 -3.70 -16.70
N LYS A 371 -5.32 -2.61 -17.23
CA LYS A 371 -6.08 -1.39 -17.51
C LYS A 371 -7.20 -1.62 -18.53
N SER A 372 -8.42 -1.23 -18.18
CA SER A 372 -9.62 -1.33 -19.03
C SER A 372 -9.57 -0.38 -20.25
N ASN A 373 -10.20 -0.69 -21.42
CA ASN A 373 -10.72 -2.02 -21.76
C ASN A 373 -9.57 -2.98 -22.01
N THR A 374 -9.70 -4.20 -21.52
CA THR A 374 -8.69 -5.23 -21.72
C THR A 374 -9.26 -6.55 -22.17
N ILE A 375 -8.48 -7.25 -22.99
CA ILE A 375 -8.63 -8.64 -23.39
C ILE A 375 -7.33 -9.36 -23.05
N VAL A 376 -7.43 -10.52 -22.43
CA VAL A 376 -6.29 -11.37 -22.08
C VAL A 376 -6.46 -12.73 -22.73
N PHE A 377 -5.44 -13.21 -23.43
CA PHE A 377 -5.34 -14.58 -23.93
C PHE A 377 -4.38 -15.38 -23.06
N ALA A 378 -4.82 -16.58 -22.70
CA ALA A 378 -4.00 -17.51 -21.93
C ALA A 378 -4.12 -18.94 -22.48
N LYS A 379 -3.10 -19.74 -22.23
CA LYS A 379 -3.07 -21.16 -22.50
C LYS A 379 -2.02 -21.84 -21.61
N ASP A 380 -2.38 -22.99 -21.05
CA ASP A 380 -1.50 -23.82 -20.22
C ASP A 380 -0.83 -23.00 -19.07
N GLY A 381 -1.63 -22.15 -18.36
CA GLY A 381 -1.13 -21.32 -17.28
C GLY A 381 -0.09 -20.28 -17.71
N GLN A 382 -0.19 -19.77 -18.93
CA GLN A 382 0.68 -18.73 -19.49
C GLN A 382 -0.11 -17.63 -20.15
N LEU A 383 0.21 -16.36 -19.84
CA LEU A 383 -0.22 -15.21 -20.60
C LEU A 383 0.37 -15.29 -22.01
N ILE A 384 -0.48 -15.38 -23.02
CA ILE A 384 -0.07 -15.38 -24.43
C ILE A 384 0.07 -13.94 -24.94
N ALA A 385 -0.97 -13.14 -24.73
CA ALA A 385 -0.98 -11.73 -25.07
C ALA A 385 -2.11 -11.01 -24.34
N SER A 386 -1.98 -9.70 -24.22
CA SER A 386 -3.06 -8.83 -23.74
C SER A 386 -3.20 -7.60 -24.63
N GLY A 387 -4.43 -7.16 -24.85
CA GLY A 387 -4.75 -5.83 -25.34
C GLY A 387 -5.17 -4.98 -24.15
N THR A 388 -4.56 -3.82 -23.97
CA THR A 388 -4.59 -3.08 -22.71
C THR A 388 -5.00 -1.64 -22.91
N GLY A 389 -5.92 -1.10 -22.10
CA GLY A 389 -6.21 0.32 -22.02
C GLY A 389 -6.85 0.91 -23.28
N GLN A 390 -7.56 0.11 -24.07
CA GLN A 390 -8.16 0.57 -25.32
C GLN A 390 -9.52 1.24 -25.09
N THR A 391 -9.88 2.18 -25.98
CA THR A 391 -11.17 2.87 -25.92
C THR A 391 -12.33 1.98 -26.35
N SER A 392 -12.06 0.93 -27.13
CA SER A 392 -13.03 -0.10 -27.48
C SER A 392 -12.50 -1.50 -27.17
N ARG A 393 -13.40 -2.42 -26.83
CA ARG A 393 -13.04 -3.82 -26.54
C ARG A 393 -12.59 -4.57 -27.79
N VAL A 394 -13.16 -4.24 -28.94
CA VAL A 394 -12.73 -4.78 -30.24
C VAL A 394 -11.28 -4.40 -30.55
N ASP A 395 -10.88 -3.16 -30.24
CA ASP A 395 -9.49 -2.73 -30.45
C ASP A 395 -8.54 -3.42 -29.47
N ALA A 396 -8.95 -3.63 -28.20
CA ALA A 396 -8.18 -4.43 -27.25
C ALA A 396 -7.99 -5.87 -27.77
N LEU A 397 -9.04 -6.48 -28.31
CA LEU A 397 -8.97 -7.82 -28.91
C LEU A 397 -7.99 -7.85 -30.10
N LYS A 398 -8.13 -6.93 -31.04
CA LYS A 398 -7.24 -6.86 -32.21
C LYS A 398 -5.78 -6.68 -31.81
N GLN A 399 -5.53 -5.80 -30.84
CA GLN A 399 -4.19 -5.58 -30.27
C GLN A 399 -3.62 -6.88 -29.67
N ALA A 400 -4.42 -7.64 -28.90
CA ALA A 400 -3.99 -8.89 -28.31
C ALA A 400 -3.68 -9.96 -29.40
N VAL A 401 -4.50 -10.07 -30.44
CA VAL A 401 -4.28 -11.00 -31.56
C VAL A 401 -2.99 -10.65 -32.32
N GLU A 402 -2.80 -9.38 -32.68
CA GLU A 402 -1.61 -8.93 -33.38
C GLU A 402 -0.34 -9.18 -32.53
N LYS A 403 -0.42 -8.91 -31.24
CA LYS A 403 0.67 -9.11 -30.30
C LYS A 403 1.04 -10.60 -30.19
N ALA A 404 0.06 -11.50 -30.02
CA ALA A 404 0.30 -12.94 -29.98
C ALA A 404 1.04 -13.42 -31.24
N HIS A 405 0.57 -13.03 -32.41
CA HIS A 405 1.20 -13.42 -33.68
C HIS A 405 2.61 -12.83 -33.83
N SER A 406 2.85 -11.60 -33.38
CA SER A 406 4.17 -10.94 -33.50
C SER A 406 5.26 -11.64 -32.69
N PHE A 407 4.88 -12.34 -31.61
CA PHE A 407 5.79 -13.18 -30.81
C PHE A 407 5.72 -14.66 -31.14
N GLY A 408 5.03 -15.02 -32.24
CA GLY A 408 5.01 -16.39 -32.77
C GLY A 408 4.08 -17.35 -32.06
N PHE A 409 3.14 -16.85 -31.25
CA PHE A 409 2.15 -17.68 -30.59
C PHE A 409 0.98 -18.05 -31.53
N SER A 410 0.59 -19.32 -31.48
CA SER A 410 -0.70 -19.76 -32.01
C SER A 410 -1.78 -19.53 -30.96
N LEU A 411 -2.90 -18.99 -31.36
CA LEU A 411 -4.11 -18.85 -30.51
C LEU A 411 -5.03 -20.07 -30.58
N GLU A 412 -4.67 -21.09 -31.36
CA GLU A 412 -5.46 -22.32 -31.49
C GLU A 412 -5.55 -23.03 -30.13
N GLY A 413 -6.79 -23.20 -29.63
CA GLY A 413 -7.05 -23.78 -28.32
C GLY A 413 -6.68 -22.89 -27.12
N ALA A 414 -6.40 -21.62 -27.34
CA ALA A 414 -6.25 -20.65 -26.24
C ALA A 414 -7.62 -20.18 -25.72
N VAL A 415 -7.61 -19.60 -24.53
CA VAL A 415 -8.81 -19.01 -23.90
C VAL A 415 -8.73 -17.49 -23.89
N MET A 416 -9.89 -16.84 -23.76
CA MET A 416 -10.03 -15.38 -23.70
C MET A 416 -10.75 -14.94 -22.43
N ALA A 417 -10.15 -13.97 -21.71
CA ALA A 417 -10.81 -13.24 -20.64
C ALA A 417 -11.06 -11.78 -21.03
N SER A 418 -12.19 -11.24 -20.59
CA SER A 418 -12.57 -9.83 -20.76
C SER A 418 -12.94 -9.21 -19.42
N ASP A 419 -12.47 -7.98 -19.16
CA ASP A 419 -12.75 -7.21 -17.95
C ASP A 419 -14.23 -6.79 -17.80
N ALA A 420 -14.99 -6.76 -18.89
CA ALA A 420 -16.43 -6.47 -18.89
C ALA A 420 -17.17 -7.25 -19.99
N PHE A 421 -18.51 -7.12 -20.01
CA PHE A 421 -19.36 -7.84 -20.95
C PHE A 421 -19.17 -7.41 -22.42
N PHE A 422 -19.57 -8.28 -23.35
CA PHE A 422 -19.59 -7.97 -24.77
C PHE A 422 -20.94 -7.35 -25.17
N PRO A 423 -20.95 -6.09 -25.66
CA PRO A 423 -22.19 -5.47 -26.11
C PRO A 423 -22.73 -6.07 -27.42
N PHE A 424 -21.85 -6.74 -28.20
CA PHE A 424 -22.15 -7.37 -29.50
C PHE A 424 -21.31 -8.64 -29.67
N PRO A 425 -21.69 -9.56 -30.59
CA PRO A 425 -20.96 -10.80 -30.81
C PRO A 425 -19.63 -10.63 -31.56
N ASP A 426 -19.31 -9.44 -32.08
CA ASP A 426 -18.11 -9.13 -32.85
C ASP A 426 -16.79 -9.54 -32.17
N CYS A 427 -16.71 -9.38 -30.85
CA CYS A 427 -15.53 -9.82 -30.09
C CYS A 427 -15.40 -11.34 -30.08
N VAL A 428 -16.49 -12.08 -29.86
CA VAL A 428 -16.46 -13.56 -29.85
C VAL A 428 -16.22 -14.11 -31.26
N GLU A 429 -16.75 -13.46 -32.29
CA GLU A 429 -16.52 -13.79 -33.69
C GLU A 429 -15.02 -13.64 -34.05
N LEU A 430 -14.43 -12.52 -33.76
CA LEU A 430 -12.99 -12.28 -33.97
C LEU A 430 -12.11 -13.24 -33.18
N ALA A 431 -12.49 -13.54 -31.93
CA ALA A 431 -11.76 -14.48 -31.08
C ALA A 431 -11.81 -15.90 -31.67
N LYS A 432 -12.97 -16.36 -32.08
CA LYS A 432 -13.13 -17.68 -32.74
C LYS A 432 -12.31 -17.78 -34.03
N ASN A 433 -12.35 -16.74 -34.85
CA ASN A 433 -11.55 -16.69 -36.07
C ASN A 433 -10.04 -16.71 -35.82
N ALA A 434 -9.60 -16.25 -34.64
CA ALA A 434 -8.23 -16.32 -34.22
C ALA A 434 -7.82 -17.68 -33.61
N GLY A 435 -8.77 -18.60 -33.33
CA GLY A 435 -8.51 -19.92 -32.76
C GLY A 435 -8.93 -20.10 -31.29
N ILE A 436 -9.56 -19.11 -30.67
CA ILE A 436 -10.02 -19.19 -29.27
C ILE A 436 -11.19 -20.20 -29.17
N THR A 437 -11.12 -21.06 -28.14
CA THR A 437 -12.10 -22.12 -27.92
C THR A 437 -13.00 -21.85 -26.72
N SER A 438 -12.57 -21.02 -25.78
CA SER A 438 -13.33 -20.75 -24.57
C SER A 438 -13.18 -19.29 -24.12
N VAL A 439 -14.25 -18.73 -23.56
CA VAL A 439 -14.35 -17.31 -23.21
C VAL A 439 -14.90 -17.13 -21.80
N ILE A 440 -14.32 -16.22 -21.03
CA ILE A 440 -14.83 -15.78 -19.73
C ILE A 440 -15.11 -14.28 -19.73
N GLN A 441 -16.27 -13.89 -19.21
CA GLN A 441 -16.70 -12.50 -19.08
C GLN A 441 -17.75 -12.36 -17.97
N PRO A 442 -17.99 -11.17 -17.42
CA PRO A 442 -18.97 -11.00 -16.32
C PRO A 442 -20.43 -11.12 -16.73
N GLY A 443 -20.77 -11.01 -18.03
CA GLY A 443 -22.17 -10.94 -18.47
C GLY A 443 -22.86 -9.64 -18.05
N GLY A 444 -24.19 -9.59 -18.23
CA GLY A 444 -25.01 -8.44 -17.82
C GLY A 444 -25.33 -7.45 -18.95
N SER A 445 -24.99 -7.77 -20.19
CA SER A 445 -25.46 -7.03 -21.37
C SER A 445 -26.91 -7.43 -21.71
N ILE A 446 -27.75 -6.49 -22.12
CA ILE A 446 -29.07 -6.74 -22.68
C ILE A 446 -28.97 -7.65 -23.92
N LYS A 447 -27.82 -7.71 -24.56
CA LYS A 447 -27.54 -8.45 -25.79
C LYS A 447 -26.65 -9.68 -25.56
N ASP A 448 -26.47 -10.16 -24.35
CA ASP A 448 -25.67 -11.36 -24.05
C ASP A 448 -26.08 -12.56 -24.89
N GLU A 449 -27.40 -12.72 -25.13
CA GLU A 449 -27.93 -13.81 -25.97
C GLU A 449 -27.34 -13.85 -27.39
N LEU A 450 -27.00 -12.71 -27.98
CA LEU A 450 -26.37 -12.66 -29.30
C LEU A 450 -24.99 -13.31 -29.29
N SER A 451 -24.19 -13.02 -28.28
CA SER A 451 -22.85 -13.58 -28.09
C SER A 451 -22.93 -15.08 -27.72
N ILE A 452 -23.88 -15.47 -26.86
CA ILE A 452 -24.11 -16.86 -26.46
C ILE A 452 -24.54 -17.68 -27.65
N ASN A 453 -25.50 -17.20 -28.48
CA ASN A 453 -25.96 -17.89 -29.67
C ASN A 453 -24.83 -18.08 -30.68
N TYR A 454 -24.03 -17.03 -30.95
CA TYR A 454 -22.86 -17.18 -31.81
C TYR A 454 -21.89 -18.24 -31.28
N CYS A 455 -21.61 -18.27 -29.98
CA CYS A 455 -20.75 -19.28 -29.36
C CYS A 455 -21.33 -20.70 -29.56
N ASN A 456 -22.64 -20.89 -29.34
CA ASN A 456 -23.33 -22.18 -29.54
C ASN A 456 -23.25 -22.68 -30.97
N GLU A 457 -23.45 -21.80 -31.96
CA GLU A 457 -23.38 -22.12 -33.37
C GLU A 457 -21.97 -22.47 -33.85
N ASN A 458 -20.95 -21.93 -33.20
CA ASN A 458 -19.54 -22.05 -33.60
C ASN A 458 -18.69 -22.93 -32.66
N GLY A 459 -19.33 -23.62 -31.71
CA GLY A 459 -18.65 -24.56 -30.79
C GLY A 459 -17.66 -23.90 -29.84
N VAL A 460 -17.87 -22.63 -29.49
CA VAL A 460 -17.10 -21.90 -28.46
C VAL A 460 -17.80 -22.05 -27.11
N SER A 461 -17.08 -22.36 -26.05
CA SER A 461 -17.66 -22.35 -24.71
C SER A 461 -17.57 -20.94 -24.10
N MET A 462 -18.59 -20.54 -23.34
CA MET A 462 -18.63 -19.28 -22.62
C MET A 462 -19.05 -19.51 -21.17
N VAL A 463 -18.29 -18.90 -20.27
CA VAL A 463 -18.63 -18.84 -18.85
C VAL A 463 -18.75 -17.39 -18.36
N PHE A 464 -19.69 -17.18 -17.46
CA PHE A 464 -19.85 -15.90 -16.78
C PHE A 464 -19.17 -15.93 -15.41
N LEU A 465 -18.48 -14.84 -15.11
CA LEU A 465 -17.97 -14.50 -13.78
C LEU A 465 -19.13 -14.13 -12.86
N SER A 466 -18.97 -14.33 -11.57
CA SER A 466 -19.92 -13.83 -10.56
C SER A 466 -19.73 -12.34 -10.30
N LEU A 467 -18.55 -11.80 -10.59
CA LEU A 467 -18.10 -10.45 -10.30
C LEU A 467 -17.61 -9.73 -11.56
N ILE A 468 -17.60 -8.40 -11.50
CA ILE A 468 -17.03 -7.53 -12.54
C ILE A 468 -15.79 -6.89 -11.97
N HIS A 469 -14.64 -7.20 -12.57
CA HIS A 469 -13.35 -6.59 -12.21
C HIS A 469 -12.94 -5.57 -13.28
N ILE A 470 -13.17 -4.28 -13.02
CA ILE A 470 -12.76 -3.19 -13.92
C ILE A 470 -11.68 -2.38 -13.24
N SER A 471 -10.49 -2.46 -13.77
CA SER A 471 -9.28 -1.77 -13.25
C SER A 471 -9.14 -0.32 -13.74
N GLU A 472 -10.11 0.38 -14.00
CA GLU A 472 -10.33 1.83 -14.18
C GLU A 472 -11.70 2.03 -14.81
N PRO A 473 -12.54 2.94 -14.31
CA PRO A 473 -13.93 2.99 -14.71
C PRO A 473 -14.09 3.40 -16.17
N THR A 474 -14.56 2.47 -17.00
CA THR A 474 -15.30 2.82 -18.18
C THR A 474 -16.74 3.11 -17.75
N ARG A 475 -17.34 4.18 -18.30
CA ARG A 475 -18.75 4.49 -18.03
C ARG A 475 -19.61 3.29 -18.35
N ARG A 476 -20.38 2.82 -17.37
CA ARG A 476 -21.56 2.01 -17.67
C ARG A 476 -22.52 2.91 -18.44
N THR A 477 -22.76 2.61 -19.69
CA THR A 477 -23.87 3.17 -20.47
C THR A 477 -25.12 2.37 -20.17
#